data_f12311ad477cc189ebe8de207d6cf17d
#
_entry.id   f12311ad477cc189ebe8de207d6cf17d
#
_cell.length_a   1.000
_cell.length_b   1.000
_cell.length_c   1.000
_cell.angle_alpha   90.00
_cell.angle_beta   90.00
_cell.angle_gamma   90.00
#
_symmetry.space_group_name_H-M   'P 1'
#
loop_
_entity.id
_entity.type
_entity.pdbx_description
1 polymer ?
#
loop_
_entity_poly.entity_id
_entity_poly.type
_entity_poly.pdbx_seq_one_letter_code
_entity_poly.pdbx_strand_id
1 'polypeptide(L)'
;VKTFKDLVFNEHPNHLGGVQARITFDNGYGASIVSTPHTYGGSDGLYELAVFGKNGHITYDTPITDDVLGYLKPEEVTKIMQQIQLLK
;
A
#
# COMPACT_ATOMS: atom_id res chain seq x y z
N VAL A 1 12.22 9.20 -5.88
CA VAL A 1 11.44 7.96 -5.75
C VAL A 1 10.92 7.83 -4.33
N LYS A 2 9.61 7.61 -4.18
CA LYS A 2 9.00 7.43 -2.85
C LYS A 2 9.25 6.01 -2.34
N THR A 3 9.48 5.91 -1.03
CA THR A 3 9.75 4.65 -0.35
C THR A 3 8.90 4.55 0.91
N PHE A 4 9.03 3.46 1.64
CA PHE A 4 8.31 3.28 2.91
C PHE A 4 8.53 4.45 3.88
N LYS A 5 9.73 5.04 3.89
CA LYS A 5 10.05 6.18 4.78
C LYS A 5 9.23 7.42 4.46
N ASP A 6 8.70 7.54 3.25
CA ASP A 6 7.89 8.70 2.84
C ASP A 6 6.42 8.54 3.21
N LEU A 7 6.03 7.39 3.73
CA LEU A 7 4.64 7.13 4.13
C LEU A 7 4.34 7.83 5.45
N VAL A 8 3.16 8.44 5.52
CA VAL A 8 2.64 9.02 6.76
C VAL A 8 1.47 8.15 7.20
N PHE A 9 1.69 7.41 8.29
CA PHE A 9 0.67 6.53 8.83
C PHE A 9 -0.23 7.28 9.80
N ASN A 10 -1.52 7.07 9.65
CA ASN A 10 -2.55 7.59 10.53
C ASN A 10 -3.40 6.43 11.04
N GLU A 11 -4.19 6.68 12.09
CA GLU A 11 -5.13 5.70 12.58
C GLU A 11 -6.08 5.28 11.45
N HIS A 12 -6.35 3.98 11.34
CA HIS A 12 -7.24 3.47 10.30
C HIS A 12 -8.64 4.07 10.47
N PRO A 13 -9.28 4.56 9.37
CA PRO A 13 -10.53 5.30 9.48
C PRO A 13 -11.72 4.49 10.04
N ASN A 14 -11.65 3.17 10.02
CA ASN A 14 -12.73 2.33 10.52
C ASN A 14 -12.66 2.08 12.03
N HIS A 15 -11.73 2.69 12.75
CA HIS A 15 -11.55 2.52 14.18
C HIS A 15 -11.37 1.05 14.61
N LEU A 16 -10.80 0.23 13.74
CA LEU A 16 -10.58 -1.19 13.99
C LEU A 16 -9.22 -1.46 14.66
N GLY A 17 -8.53 -0.39 15.05
CA GLY A 17 -7.14 -0.48 15.49
C GLY A 17 -6.19 -0.52 14.30
N GLY A 18 -4.93 -0.19 14.53
CA GLY A 18 -3.92 -0.20 13.47
C GLY A 18 -3.81 1.10 12.69
N VAL A 19 -3.07 1.08 11.61
CA VAL A 19 -2.66 2.27 10.88
C VAL A 19 -2.85 2.10 9.38
N GLN A 20 -2.98 3.23 8.69
CA GLN A 20 -3.08 3.29 7.24
C GLN A 20 -2.26 4.46 6.72
N ALA A 21 -1.56 4.26 5.61
CA ALA A 21 -0.95 5.31 4.82
C ALA A 21 -1.44 5.23 3.38
N ARG A 22 -1.79 6.36 2.79
CA ARG A 22 -2.16 6.46 1.38
C ARG A 22 -1.21 7.42 0.72
N ILE A 23 -0.74 7.07 -0.46
CA ILE A 23 0.19 7.91 -1.22
C ILE A 23 -0.18 7.89 -2.70
N THR A 24 -0.07 9.04 -3.34
CA THR A 24 -0.21 9.18 -4.79
C THR A 24 1.15 9.53 -5.37
N PHE A 25 1.55 8.83 -6.41
CA PHE A 25 2.84 9.02 -7.07
C PHE A 25 2.73 9.98 -8.25
N ASP A 26 3.88 10.47 -8.71
CA ASP A 26 3.95 11.44 -9.81
C ASP A 26 3.36 10.90 -11.11
N ASN A 27 3.37 9.58 -11.31
CA ASN A 27 2.79 8.96 -12.51
C ASN A 27 1.25 8.81 -12.43
N GLY A 28 0.63 9.26 -11.34
CA GLY A 28 -0.81 9.20 -11.15
C GLY A 28 -1.32 7.94 -10.44
N TYR A 29 -0.51 6.89 -10.37
CA TYR A 29 -0.83 5.71 -9.56
C TYR A 29 -0.60 6.00 -8.09
N GLY A 30 -1.13 5.15 -7.24
CA GLY A 30 -0.94 5.29 -5.81
C GLY A 30 -0.99 3.96 -5.10
N ALA A 31 -0.91 4.01 -3.77
CA ALA A 31 -0.96 2.82 -2.93
C ALA A 31 -1.63 3.14 -1.61
N SER A 32 -2.28 2.12 -1.05
CA SER A 32 -2.75 2.11 0.34
C SER A 32 -1.98 1.03 1.08
N ILE A 33 -1.30 1.42 2.15
CA ILE A 33 -0.54 0.50 2.98
C ILE A 33 -1.19 0.48 4.35
N VAL A 34 -1.65 -0.69 4.80
CA VAL A 34 -2.40 -0.84 6.05
C VAL A 34 -1.79 -1.92 6.91
N SER A 35 -1.96 -1.76 8.23
CA SER A 35 -1.62 -2.80 9.20
C SER A 35 -2.63 -2.69 10.34
N THR A 36 -3.59 -3.60 10.37
CA THR A 36 -4.62 -3.70 11.40
C THR A 36 -4.74 -5.16 11.85
N PRO A 37 -5.41 -5.43 12.97
CA PRO A 37 -5.65 -6.82 13.38
C PRO A 37 -6.45 -7.64 12.37
N HIS A 38 -7.10 -7.00 11.40
CA HIS A 38 -7.97 -7.64 10.41
C HIS A 38 -7.34 -7.70 9.00
N THR A 39 -6.16 -7.13 8.79
CA THR A 39 -5.47 -7.20 7.49
C THR A 39 -4.51 -8.38 7.45
N TYR A 40 -4.16 -8.82 6.24
CA TYR A 40 -3.22 -9.93 6.05
C TYR A 40 -1.85 -9.56 6.61
N GLY A 41 -1.44 -10.23 7.67
CA GLY A 41 -0.17 -10.01 8.35
C GLY A 41 -0.19 -8.93 9.42
N GLY A 42 -1.30 -8.18 9.58
CA GLY A 42 -1.35 -7.07 10.54
C GLY A 42 -1.10 -7.49 11.98
N SER A 43 -1.64 -8.63 12.42
CA SER A 43 -1.42 -9.14 13.77
C SER A 43 0.04 -9.55 14.02
N ASP A 44 0.82 -9.76 12.96
CA ASP A 44 2.25 -10.09 13.02
C ASP A 44 3.13 -8.84 12.83
N GLY A 45 2.54 -7.64 12.78
CA GLY A 45 3.29 -6.40 12.53
C GLY A 45 3.69 -6.20 11.09
N LEU A 46 3.07 -6.92 10.15
CA LEU A 46 3.33 -6.82 8.73
C LEU A 46 2.25 -5.98 8.04
N TYR A 47 2.47 -5.64 6.78
CA TYR A 47 1.63 -4.70 6.05
C TYR A 47 0.91 -5.36 4.89
N GLU A 48 -0.24 -4.79 4.55
CA GLU A 48 -1.00 -5.13 3.36
C GLU A 48 -1.03 -3.92 2.43
N LEU A 49 -0.84 -4.14 1.12
CA LEU A 49 -0.76 -3.08 0.15
C LEU A 49 -1.80 -3.30 -0.95
N ALA A 50 -2.54 -2.25 -1.28
CA ALA A 50 -3.41 -2.20 -2.44
C ALA A 50 -2.94 -1.10 -3.38
N VAL A 51 -3.07 -1.33 -4.70
CA VAL A 51 -2.65 -0.37 -5.71
C VAL A 51 -3.84 0.47 -6.15
N PHE A 52 -3.67 1.80 -6.19
CA PHE A 52 -4.65 2.70 -6.78
C PHE A 52 -4.26 3.04 -8.21
N GLY A 53 -5.23 2.96 -9.12
CA GLY A 53 -5.07 3.42 -10.49
C GLY A 53 -5.12 4.94 -10.58
N LYS A 54 -4.92 5.45 -11.80
CA LYS A 54 -4.93 6.90 -12.07
C LYS A 54 -6.27 7.56 -11.80
N ASN A 55 -7.36 6.78 -11.76
CA ASN A 55 -8.71 7.25 -11.43
C ASN A 55 -8.94 7.38 -9.91
N GLY A 56 -7.95 7.03 -9.08
CA GLY A 56 -8.05 7.09 -7.63
C GLY A 56 -8.74 5.90 -6.98
N HIS A 57 -9.12 4.88 -7.76
CA HIS A 57 -9.75 3.67 -7.24
C HIS A 57 -8.75 2.51 -7.22
N ILE A 58 -8.99 1.53 -6.33
CA ILE A 58 -8.17 0.32 -6.27
C ILE A 58 -8.23 -0.37 -7.64
N THR A 59 -7.09 -0.79 -8.15
CA THR A 59 -6.99 -1.48 -9.42
C THR A 59 -6.31 -2.83 -9.24
N TYR A 60 -6.77 -3.81 -10.02
CA TYR A 60 -6.20 -5.15 -10.09
C TYR A 60 -5.67 -5.47 -11.50
N ASP A 61 -5.58 -4.44 -12.35
CA ASP A 61 -5.23 -4.59 -13.76
C ASP A 61 -3.76 -4.26 -14.06
N THR A 62 -2.93 -4.09 -13.02
CA THR A 62 -1.52 -3.81 -13.21
C THR A 62 -0.69 -5.10 -13.21
N PRO A 63 0.52 -5.09 -13.82
CA PRO A 63 1.40 -6.26 -13.73
C PRO A 63 1.95 -6.51 -12.32
N ILE A 64 1.69 -5.62 -11.36
CA ILE A 64 2.19 -5.75 -10.00
C ILE A 64 1.37 -6.75 -9.21
N THR A 65 0.05 -6.66 -9.30
CA THR A 65 -0.83 -7.60 -8.61
C THR A 65 -2.23 -7.55 -9.23
N ASP A 66 -2.91 -8.68 -9.18
CA ASP A 66 -4.33 -8.79 -9.49
C ASP A 66 -5.19 -8.86 -8.22
N ASP A 67 -4.59 -8.62 -7.07
CA ASP A 67 -5.25 -8.61 -5.76
C ASP A 67 -4.44 -7.71 -4.82
N VAL A 68 -4.78 -7.66 -3.55
CA VAL A 68 -3.94 -7.01 -2.54
C VAL A 68 -2.77 -7.92 -2.19
N LEU A 69 -1.67 -7.30 -1.75
CA LEU A 69 -0.48 -8.01 -1.30
C LEU A 69 -0.38 -7.91 0.22
N GLY A 70 -0.24 -9.05 0.89
CA GLY A 70 -0.19 -9.11 2.34
C GLY A 70 1.13 -9.62 2.89
N TYR A 71 1.25 -9.63 4.20
CA TYR A 71 2.43 -10.13 4.92
C TYR A 71 3.73 -9.44 4.51
N LEU A 72 3.67 -8.13 4.23
CA LEU A 72 4.81 -7.38 3.71
C LEU A 72 5.63 -6.75 4.83
N LYS A 73 6.94 -6.89 4.75
CA LYS A 73 7.89 -6.12 5.56
C LYS A 73 8.11 -4.74 4.94
N PRO A 74 8.61 -3.74 5.70
CA PRO A 74 8.86 -2.40 5.14
C PRO A 74 9.71 -2.39 3.88
N GLU A 75 10.75 -3.21 3.80
CA GLU A 75 11.61 -3.28 2.61
C GLU A 75 10.87 -3.87 1.41
N GLU A 76 9.92 -4.76 1.64
CA GLU A 76 9.09 -5.32 0.58
C GLU A 76 8.08 -4.28 0.08
N VAL A 77 7.49 -3.49 1.00
CA VAL A 77 6.62 -2.37 0.63
C VAL A 77 7.38 -1.39 -0.26
N THR A 78 8.61 -1.05 0.09
CA THR A 78 9.44 -0.16 -0.72
C THR A 78 9.64 -0.70 -2.13
N LYS A 79 9.95 -1.99 -2.28
CA LYS A 79 10.14 -2.61 -3.60
C LYS A 79 8.89 -2.50 -4.46
N ILE A 80 7.73 -2.77 -3.87
CA ILE A 80 6.45 -2.70 -4.59
C ILE A 80 6.14 -1.26 -4.96
N MET A 81 6.36 -0.31 -4.05
CA MET A 81 6.18 1.12 -4.34
C MET A 81 7.06 1.56 -5.52
N GLN A 82 8.29 1.08 -5.59
CA GLN A 82 9.19 1.38 -6.72
C GLN A 82 8.61 0.83 -8.03
N GLN A 83 8.07 -0.37 -8.02
CA GLN A 83 7.44 -0.96 -9.21
C GLN A 83 6.21 -0.16 -9.65
N ILE A 84 5.37 0.29 -8.71
CA ILE A 84 4.21 1.12 -9.02
C ILE A 84 4.65 2.41 -9.71
N GLN A 85 5.71 3.03 -9.23
CA GLN A 85 6.22 4.30 -9.76
C GLN A 85 6.80 4.15 -11.17
N LEU A 86 7.07 2.93 -11.61
CA LEU A 86 7.53 2.65 -12.98
C LEU A 86 6.37 2.38 -13.96
N LEU A 87 5.15 2.29 -13.48
CA LEU A 87 3.97 2.09 -14.34
C LEU A 87 3.74 3.32 -15.23
N LYS A 88 3.23 3.08 -16.44
CA LYS A 88 2.97 4.14 -17.41
C LYS A 88 1.53 4.60 -17.43
#